data_3d50a9c9ed1a3541d49bc0d48e44c297
#
_entry.id   3d50a9c9ed1a3541d49bc0d48e44c297
#
_cell.length_a   1.000
_cell.length_b   1.000
_cell.length_c   1.000
_cell.angle_alpha   90.00
_cell.angle_beta   90.00
_cell.angle_gamma   90.00
#
_symmetry.space_group_name_H-M   'P 1'
#
loop_
_entity.id
_entity.type
_entity.pdbx_description
1 polymer ?
#
loop_
_entity_poly.entity_id
_entity_poly.type
_entity_poly.pdbx_seq_one_letter_code
_entity_poly.pdbx_strand_id
1 'polypeptide(L)'
;MSKEVGIKKIAALANVSIGTVDRVLNNRSGVSPKTYERVQNVIDEIGYKKNNIASRLKLAKNSTIKIAVLFPNETYQESHYWHSPLKGIEKGIEELSGMGIEYDLFTFHMGNVESFEKEIEIIFENDFNALITVPFFYKTFKKLHSEKNKKNIPVVFLDTREELENCYFI
;
A
#
# COMPACT_ATOMS: atom_id res chain seq x y z
N MET A 1 -3.38 31.04 9.00
CA MET A 1 -2.43 29.91 9.16
C MET A 1 -2.89 29.06 10.34
N SER A 2 -3.57 27.94 10.11
CA SER A 2 -3.98 27.03 11.19
C SER A 2 -2.72 26.33 11.73
N LYS A 3 -2.42 26.54 13.01
CA LYS A 3 -1.36 25.80 13.71
C LYS A 3 -1.69 24.31 13.59
N GLU A 4 -0.83 23.53 12.95
CA GLU A 4 -0.93 22.09 12.88
C GLU A 4 -1.07 21.51 14.28
N VAL A 5 -2.22 20.93 14.57
CA VAL A 5 -2.54 20.37 15.89
C VAL A 5 -1.79 19.06 16.03
N GLY A 6 -0.71 19.04 16.77
CA GLY A 6 0.14 17.85 16.95
C GLY A 6 -0.35 16.94 18.10
N ILE A 7 0.17 15.71 18.11
CA ILE A 7 -0.08 14.68 19.14
C ILE A 7 0.11 15.19 20.58
N LYS A 8 1.05 16.11 20.78
CA LYS A 8 1.30 16.75 22.08
C LYS A 8 0.08 17.52 22.62
N LYS A 9 -0.68 18.18 21.75
CA LYS A 9 -1.89 18.93 22.13
C LYS A 9 -3.01 17.96 22.50
N ILE A 10 -3.17 16.84 21.77
CA ILE A 10 -4.13 15.80 22.12
C ILE A 10 -3.81 15.21 23.50
N ALA A 11 -2.56 14.87 23.75
CA ALA A 11 -2.10 14.32 25.02
C ALA A 11 -2.43 15.27 26.20
N ALA A 12 -2.19 16.57 26.03
CA ALA A 12 -2.50 17.59 27.04
C ALA A 12 -4.01 17.70 27.29
N LEU A 13 -4.83 17.79 26.24
CA LEU A 13 -6.29 17.93 26.36
C LEU A 13 -6.95 16.67 26.93
N ALA A 14 -6.50 15.49 26.53
CA ALA A 14 -7.00 14.22 27.05
C ALA A 14 -6.40 13.83 28.41
N ASN A 15 -5.47 14.61 28.95
CA ASN A 15 -4.72 14.33 30.18
C ASN A 15 -4.13 12.90 30.19
N VAL A 16 -3.35 12.59 29.16
CA VAL A 16 -2.66 11.30 28.98
C VAL A 16 -1.24 11.50 28.44
N SER A 17 -0.43 10.45 28.45
CA SER A 17 0.89 10.48 27.83
C SER A 17 0.80 10.50 26.30
N ILE A 18 1.84 11.03 25.63
CA ILE A 18 1.98 10.96 24.17
C ILE A 18 1.94 9.51 23.68
N GLY A 19 2.55 8.57 24.44
CA GLY A 19 2.51 7.15 24.12
C GLY A 19 1.10 6.54 24.19
N THR A 20 0.23 7.05 25.06
CA THR A 20 -1.18 6.65 25.11
C THR A 20 -1.93 7.12 23.86
N VAL A 21 -1.71 8.38 23.44
CA VAL A 21 -2.28 8.92 22.20
C VAL A 21 -1.80 8.13 20.99
N ASP A 22 -0.52 7.78 20.92
CA ASP A 22 0.03 6.96 19.83
C ASP A 22 -0.63 5.57 19.75
N ARG A 23 -0.87 4.93 20.91
CA ARG A 23 -1.59 3.64 20.95
C ARG A 23 -3.02 3.77 20.43
N VAL A 24 -3.76 4.81 20.82
CA VAL A 24 -5.12 5.07 20.34
C VAL A 24 -5.12 5.32 18.83
N LEU A 25 -4.27 6.21 18.32
CA LEU A 25 -4.17 6.55 16.91
C LEU A 25 -3.76 5.36 16.01
N ASN A 26 -3.11 4.35 16.57
CA ASN A 26 -2.65 3.17 15.84
C ASN A 26 -3.40 1.89 16.25
N ASN A 27 -4.52 1.99 16.97
CA ASN A 27 -5.33 0.87 17.44
C ASN A 27 -4.51 -0.21 18.17
N ARG A 28 -3.48 0.19 18.93
CA ARG A 28 -2.64 -0.74 19.68
C ARG A 28 -3.25 -1.05 21.04
N SER A 29 -3.04 -2.26 21.53
CA SER A 29 -3.48 -2.70 22.85
C SER A 29 -2.80 -1.93 24.01
N GLY A 30 -3.35 -2.08 25.24
CA GLY A 30 -2.79 -1.47 26.44
C GLY A 30 -3.34 -0.08 26.78
N VAL A 31 -4.54 0.25 26.25
CA VAL A 31 -5.32 1.43 26.63
C VAL A 31 -6.69 0.96 27.13
N SER A 32 -7.14 1.45 28.29
CA SER A 32 -8.47 1.13 28.82
C SER A 32 -9.57 1.73 27.91
N PRO A 33 -10.76 1.09 27.81
CA PRO A 33 -11.87 1.62 26.99
C PRO A 33 -12.22 3.06 27.32
N LYS A 34 -12.27 3.41 28.60
CA LYS A 34 -12.56 4.77 29.06
C LYS A 34 -11.49 5.79 28.61
N THR A 35 -10.23 5.39 28.61
CA THR A 35 -9.13 6.23 28.14
C THR A 35 -9.13 6.38 26.61
N TYR A 36 -9.44 5.29 25.91
CA TYR A 36 -9.58 5.28 24.44
C TYR A 36 -10.67 6.28 24.01
N GLU A 37 -11.87 6.15 24.57
CA GLU A 37 -13.00 7.05 24.28
C GLU A 37 -12.67 8.52 24.56
N ARG A 38 -12.04 8.81 25.70
CA ARG A 38 -11.62 10.18 26.03
C ARG A 38 -10.63 10.78 25.02
N VAL A 39 -9.65 10.00 24.56
CA VAL A 39 -8.69 10.45 23.55
C VAL A 39 -9.36 10.63 22.20
N GLN A 40 -10.29 9.70 21.84
CA GLN A 40 -11.03 9.77 20.58
C GLN A 40 -11.92 11.05 20.54
N ASN A 41 -12.63 11.34 21.61
CA ASN A 41 -13.46 12.55 21.70
C ASN A 41 -12.63 13.83 21.50
N VAL A 42 -11.43 13.89 22.08
CA VAL A 42 -10.53 15.02 21.87
C VAL A 42 -10.06 15.11 20.41
N ILE A 43 -9.73 13.97 19.78
CA ILE A 43 -9.33 13.91 18.36
C ILE A 43 -10.45 14.47 17.48
N ASP A 44 -11.69 14.07 17.73
CA ASP A 44 -12.87 14.47 16.97
C ASP A 44 -13.19 15.96 17.18
N GLU A 45 -13.13 16.43 18.46
CA GLU A 45 -13.39 17.82 18.81
C GLU A 45 -12.41 18.81 18.15
N ILE A 46 -11.13 18.46 18.11
CA ILE A 46 -10.11 19.32 17.49
C ILE A 46 -9.92 19.11 16.00
N GLY A 47 -10.65 18.15 15.40
CA GLY A 47 -10.56 17.80 13.98
C GLY A 47 -9.16 17.28 13.58
N TYR A 48 -8.47 16.57 14.50
CA TYR A 48 -7.14 16.08 14.20
C TYR A 48 -7.17 14.97 13.14
N LYS A 49 -6.41 15.16 12.07
CA LYS A 49 -6.13 14.12 11.08
C LYS A 49 -4.67 13.71 11.19
N LYS A 50 -4.44 12.39 11.34
CA LYS A 50 -3.07 11.85 11.36
C LYS A 50 -2.36 12.18 10.06
N ASN A 51 -1.23 12.88 10.15
CA ASN A 51 -0.38 13.13 8.99
C ASN A 51 0.41 11.86 8.65
N ASN A 52 -0.17 11.02 7.79
CA ASN A 52 0.45 9.77 7.35
C ASN A 52 1.72 10.03 6.56
N ILE A 53 1.80 11.14 5.83
CA ILE A 53 2.98 11.55 5.05
C ILE A 53 4.16 11.84 5.98
N ALA A 54 3.97 12.67 7.00
CA ALA A 54 5.03 12.96 7.96
C ALA A 54 5.48 11.72 8.74
N SER A 55 4.55 10.82 9.08
CA SER A 55 4.86 9.54 9.72
C SER A 55 5.70 8.66 8.80
N ARG A 56 5.34 8.59 7.51
CA ARG A 56 6.06 7.77 6.51
C ARG A 56 7.45 8.34 6.22
N LEU A 57 7.60 9.66 6.06
CA LEU A 57 8.90 10.32 5.90
C LEU A 57 9.88 9.97 7.03
N LYS A 58 9.39 9.89 8.27
CA LYS A 58 10.21 9.48 9.42
C LYS A 58 10.62 8.01 9.31
N LEU A 59 9.73 7.14 8.88
CA LEU A 59 9.99 5.70 8.70
C LEU A 59 10.88 5.41 7.49
N ALA A 60 10.82 6.21 6.44
CA ALA A 60 11.61 6.06 5.22
C ALA A 60 13.12 6.00 5.46
N LYS A 61 13.60 6.60 6.55
CA LYS A 61 15.02 6.54 6.95
C LYS A 61 15.48 5.13 7.33
N ASN A 62 14.56 4.24 7.74
CA ASN A 62 14.87 2.95 8.32
C ASN A 62 14.13 1.77 7.63
N SER A 63 13.24 2.04 6.71
CA SER A 63 12.47 1.00 6.02
C SER A 63 11.99 1.47 4.65
N THR A 64 12.28 0.68 3.64
CA THR A 64 11.80 0.85 2.26
C THR A 64 10.51 0.05 2.07
N ILE A 65 9.57 0.60 1.29
CA ILE A 65 8.42 -0.15 0.75
C ILE A 65 8.76 -0.51 -0.69
N LYS A 66 8.82 -1.80 -0.97
CA LYS A 66 9.06 -2.32 -2.33
C LYS A 66 7.74 -2.75 -2.96
N ILE A 67 7.43 -2.18 -4.11
CA ILE A 67 6.24 -2.50 -4.88
C ILE A 67 6.66 -3.31 -6.11
N ALA A 68 6.07 -4.49 -6.30
CA ALA A 68 6.19 -5.19 -7.56
C ALA A 68 5.17 -4.61 -8.55
N VAL A 69 5.59 -4.34 -9.77
CA VAL A 69 4.73 -3.90 -10.87
C VAL A 69 4.83 -4.94 -11.96
N LEU A 70 3.74 -5.66 -12.25
CA LEU A 70 3.71 -6.74 -13.24
C LEU A 70 2.78 -6.40 -14.40
N PHE A 71 3.34 -6.22 -15.59
CA PHE A 71 2.61 -5.82 -16.79
C PHE A 71 2.91 -6.72 -17.99
N PRO A 72 2.02 -6.77 -18.99
CA PRO A 72 2.31 -7.44 -20.25
C PRO A 72 3.52 -6.83 -20.95
N ASN A 73 4.38 -7.69 -21.51
CA ASN A 73 5.47 -7.24 -22.36
C ASN A 73 4.91 -6.86 -23.74
N GLU A 74 5.04 -5.60 -24.11
CA GLU A 74 4.60 -5.05 -25.39
C GLU A 74 5.58 -5.39 -26.52
N THR A 75 5.74 -6.68 -26.85
CA THR A 75 6.53 -7.08 -28.02
C THR A 75 5.75 -7.05 -29.35
N TYR A 76 4.45 -6.75 -29.32
CA TYR A 76 3.62 -6.61 -30.51
C TYR A 76 3.44 -5.14 -30.88
N GLN A 77 3.81 -4.81 -32.09
CA GLN A 77 4.00 -3.50 -32.75
C GLN A 77 2.79 -2.55 -32.77
N GLU A 78 1.66 -2.85 -32.13
CA GLU A 78 0.43 -2.10 -32.35
C GLU A 78 -0.31 -1.59 -31.12
N SER A 79 0.08 -1.92 -29.90
CA SER A 79 -0.65 -1.47 -28.71
C SER A 79 0.28 -0.85 -27.67
N HIS A 80 0.38 0.45 -27.68
CA HIS A 80 0.97 1.22 -26.56
C HIS A 80 0.01 1.35 -25.36
N TYR A 81 -0.96 0.44 -25.22
CA TYR A 81 -2.02 0.54 -24.22
C TYR A 81 -1.46 0.61 -22.79
N TRP A 82 -0.54 -0.30 -22.47
CA TRP A 82 0.03 -0.40 -21.13
C TRP A 82 1.11 0.64 -20.82
N HIS A 83 1.62 1.32 -21.84
CA HIS A 83 2.65 2.34 -21.67
C HIS A 83 2.14 3.55 -20.87
N SER A 84 0.89 3.97 -21.07
CA SER A 84 0.32 5.12 -20.36
C SER A 84 0.07 4.82 -18.88
N PRO A 85 -0.58 3.70 -18.49
CA PRO A 85 -0.69 3.26 -17.10
C PRO A 85 0.67 3.10 -16.42
N LEU A 86 1.63 2.47 -17.08
CA LEU A 86 2.97 2.28 -16.52
C LEU A 86 3.67 3.61 -16.21
N LYS A 87 3.66 4.56 -17.15
CA LYS A 87 4.17 5.91 -16.91
C LYS A 87 3.47 6.62 -15.74
N GLY A 88 2.16 6.40 -15.58
CA GLY A 88 1.41 6.93 -14.45
C GLY A 88 1.90 6.37 -13.12
N ILE A 89 2.17 5.07 -13.07
CA ILE A 89 2.73 4.40 -11.88
C ILE A 89 4.13 4.93 -11.59
N GLU A 90 5.01 4.97 -12.59
CA GLU A 90 6.39 5.48 -12.46
C GLU A 90 6.40 6.88 -11.88
N LYS A 91 5.61 7.79 -12.46
CA LYS A 91 5.48 9.16 -11.96
C LYS A 91 4.97 9.22 -10.53
N GLY A 92 3.93 8.44 -10.20
CA GLY A 92 3.38 8.38 -8.85
C GLY A 92 4.40 7.88 -7.83
N ILE A 93 5.22 6.89 -8.19
CA ILE A 93 6.28 6.36 -7.31
C ILE A 93 7.42 7.38 -7.18
N GLU A 94 7.80 8.06 -8.26
CA GLU A 94 8.81 9.13 -8.22
C GLU A 94 8.40 10.25 -7.26
N GLU A 95 7.14 10.69 -7.31
CA GLU A 95 6.60 11.69 -6.37
C GLU A 95 6.64 11.20 -4.91
N LEU A 96 6.59 9.89 -4.67
CA LEU A 96 6.64 9.26 -3.35
C LEU A 96 8.04 8.76 -2.95
N SER A 97 9.06 8.95 -3.78
CA SER A 97 10.43 8.43 -3.54
C SER A 97 11.03 8.92 -2.21
N GLY A 98 10.76 10.20 -1.85
CA GLY A 98 11.15 10.76 -0.55
C GLY A 98 10.55 10.04 0.65
N MET A 99 9.51 9.22 0.47
CA MET A 99 8.88 8.39 1.51
C MET A 99 9.49 6.98 1.60
N GLY A 100 10.57 6.71 0.88
CA GLY A 100 11.20 5.38 0.82
C GLY A 100 10.31 4.35 0.13
N ILE A 101 9.70 4.72 -0.98
CA ILE A 101 8.92 3.82 -1.84
C ILE A 101 9.73 3.60 -3.11
N GLU A 102 9.93 2.34 -3.45
CA GLU A 102 10.65 1.86 -4.63
C GLU A 102 9.80 0.81 -5.35
N TYR A 103 10.10 0.55 -6.62
CA TYR A 103 9.42 -0.50 -7.37
C TYR A 103 10.39 -1.30 -8.23
N ASP A 104 10.02 -2.54 -8.50
CA ASP A 104 10.64 -3.39 -9.49
C ASP A 104 9.59 -3.74 -10.57
N LEU A 105 9.99 -3.59 -11.84
CA LEU A 105 9.14 -3.91 -12.98
C LEU A 105 9.36 -5.35 -13.44
N PHE A 106 8.28 -6.11 -13.48
CA PHE A 106 8.20 -7.46 -14.02
C PHE A 106 7.35 -7.45 -15.29
N THR A 107 7.67 -8.32 -16.24
CA THR A 107 6.89 -8.41 -17.49
C THR A 107 6.59 -9.84 -17.87
N PHE A 108 5.42 -10.08 -18.47
CA PHE A 108 4.99 -11.37 -18.97
C PHE A 108 4.49 -11.29 -20.42
N HIS A 109 4.50 -12.41 -21.14
CA HIS A 109 3.95 -12.49 -22.49
C HIS A 109 2.45 -12.81 -22.46
N MET A 110 1.62 -11.98 -23.11
CA MET A 110 0.16 -12.12 -23.13
C MET A 110 -0.35 -13.45 -23.68
N GLY A 111 0.41 -14.11 -24.57
CA GLY A 111 0.09 -15.43 -25.12
C GLY A 111 0.66 -16.60 -24.32
N ASN A 112 1.34 -16.38 -23.20
CA ASN A 112 2.05 -17.42 -22.46
C ASN A 112 1.76 -17.33 -20.96
N VAL A 113 0.89 -18.20 -20.47
CA VAL A 113 0.52 -18.27 -19.06
C VAL A 113 1.69 -18.66 -18.15
N GLU A 114 2.62 -19.49 -18.63
CA GLU A 114 3.77 -19.95 -17.86
C GLU A 114 4.72 -18.76 -17.55
N SER A 115 4.86 -17.83 -18.49
CA SER A 115 5.65 -16.61 -18.26
C SER A 115 5.04 -15.75 -17.13
N PHE A 116 3.70 -15.68 -17.07
CA PHE A 116 2.97 -14.98 -16.01
C PHE A 116 3.11 -15.69 -14.67
N GLU A 117 2.92 -17.01 -14.64
CA GLU A 117 3.04 -17.84 -13.43
C GLU A 117 4.41 -17.67 -12.79
N LYS A 118 5.47 -17.76 -13.58
CA LYS A 118 6.85 -17.59 -13.11
C LYS A 118 7.07 -16.25 -12.42
N GLU A 119 6.61 -15.14 -13.00
CA GLU A 119 6.80 -13.82 -12.43
C GLU A 119 5.97 -13.64 -11.15
N ILE A 120 4.73 -14.15 -11.10
CA ILE A 120 3.90 -14.13 -9.88
C ILE A 120 4.54 -14.93 -8.75
N GLU A 121 5.10 -16.12 -9.04
CA GLU A 121 5.80 -16.92 -8.04
C GLU A 121 7.02 -16.16 -7.48
N ILE A 122 7.84 -15.58 -8.35
CA ILE A 122 8.98 -14.75 -7.94
C ILE A 122 8.52 -13.62 -7.02
N ILE A 123 7.44 -12.91 -7.38
CA ILE A 123 6.94 -11.78 -6.59
C ILE A 123 6.46 -12.24 -5.20
N PHE A 124 5.70 -13.32 -5.11
CA PHE A 124 5.17 -13.79 -3.83
C PHE A 124 6.23 -14.47 -2.93
N GLU A 125 7.30 -14.99 -3.50
CA GLU A 125 8.41 -15.59 -2.76
C GLU A 125 9.41 -14.54 -2.23
N ASN A 126 9.50 -13.37 -2.88
CA ASN A 126 10.41 -12.30 -2.49
C ASN A 126 9.78 -11.27 -1.52
N ASP A 127 10.58 -10.28 -1.10
CA ASP A 127 10.21 -9.30 -0.07
C ASP A 127 9.54 -8.04 -0.65
N PHE A 128 8.45 -8.26 -1.40
CA PHE A 128 7.59 -7.16 -1.82
C PHE A 128 6.52 -6.86 -0.78
N ASN A 129 6.11 -5.60 -0.70
CA ASN A 129 5.09 -5.10 0.21
C ASN A 129 3.73 -4.92 -0.46
N ALA A 130 3.69 -4.85 -1.80
CA ALA A 130 2.47 -4.77 -2.60
C ALA A 130 2.75 -5.22 -4.04
N LEU A 131 1.70 -5.59 -4.76
CA LEU A 131 1.72 -5.88 -6.19
C LEU A 131 0.74 -4.97 -6.91
N ILE A 132 1.17 -4.33 -8.01
CA ILE A 132 0.30 -3.66 -8.98
C ILE A 132 0.34 -4.48 -10.26
N THR A 133 -0.80 -4.90 -10.76
CA THR A 133 -0.88 -5.73 -11.97
C THR A 133 -2.21 -5.55 -12.71
N VAL A 134 -2.34 -6.27 -13.80
CA VAL A 134 -3.57 -6.37 -14.60
C VAL A 134 -4.12 -7.80 -14.52
N PRO A 135 -5.43 -8.01 -14.44
CA PRO A 135 -6.02 -9.34 -14.24
C PRO A 135 -6.09 -10.16 -15.54
N PHE A 136 -4.96 -10.23 -16.30
CA PHE A 136 -4.91 -10.84 -17.61
C PHE A 136 -5.18 -12.37 -17.57
N PHE A 137 -4.50 -13.08 -16.66
CA PHE A 137 -4.73 -14.52 -16.42
C PHE A 137 -5.41 -14.73 -15.07
N TYR A 138 -6.58 -14.12 -14.87
CA TYR A 138 -7.23 -14.05 -13.56
C TYR A 138 -7.41 -15.39 -12.84
N LYS A 139 -7.83 -16.45 -13.56
CA LYS A 139 -8.00 -17.79 -12.96
C LYS A 139 -6.69 -18.33 -12.39
N THR A 140 -5.61 -18.21 -13.15
CA THR A 140 -4.26 -18.59 -12.73
C THR A 140 -3.79 -17.72 -11.58
N PHE A 141 -3.97 -16.40 -11.69
CA PHE A 141 -3.64 -15.47 -10.62
C PHE A 141 -4.35 -15.84 -9.30
N LYS A 142 -5.66 -16.07 -9.33
CA LYS A 142 -6.46 -16.42 -8.15
C LYS A 142 -5.93 -17.68 -7.45
N LYS A 143 -5.53 -18.70 -8.23
CA LYS A 143 -4.92 -19.92 -7.70
C LYS A 143 -3.59 -19.59 -7.00
N LEU A 144 -2.67 -18.93 -7.69
CA LEU A 144 -1.35 -18.60 -7.16
C LEU A 144 -1.44 -17.64 -5.96
N HIS A 145 -2.36 -16.68 -5.99
CA HIS A 145 -2.61 -15.79 -4.85
C HIS A 145 -3.00 -16.57 -3.60
N SER A 146 -3.91 -17.55 -3.70
CA SER A 146 -4.30 -18.38 -2.55
C SER A 146 -3.20 -19.32 -2.06
N GLU A 147 -2.38 -19.84 -2.97
CA GLU A 147 -1.34 -20.84 -2.66
C GLU A 147 -0.01 -20.21 -2.23
N LYS A 148 0.38 -19.08 -2.83
CA LYS A 148 1.72 -18.51 -2.73
C LYS A 148 1.79 -17.19 -1.95
N ASN A 149 0.72 -16.37 -1.95
CA ASN A 149 0.71 -15.09 -1.23
C ASN A 149 0.61 -15.27 0.30
N LYS A 150 1.52 -16.04 0.89
CA LYS A 150 1.54 -16.34 2.32
C LYS A 150 1.79 -15.11 3.21
N LYS A 151 2.46 -14.09 2.66
CA LYS A 151 2.68 -12.80 3.31
C LYS A 151 1.44 -11.90 3.26
N ASN A 152 0.41 -12.33 2.52
CA ASN A 152 -0.83 -11.59 2.30
C ASN A 152 -0.58 -10.14 1.86
N ILE A 153 0.36 -9.95 0.91
CA ILE A 153 0.61 -8.61 0.36
C ILE A 153 -0.62 -8.12 -0.40
N PRO A 154 -0.99 -6.83 -0.27
CA PRO A 154 -2.09 -6.25 -1.02
C PRO A 154 -1.79 -6.23 -2.52
N VAL A 155 -2.85 -6.44 -3.31
CA VAL A 155 -2.79 -6.39 -4.77
C VAL A 155 -3.69 -5.29 -5.30
N VAL A 156 -3.19 -4.51 -6.23
CA VAL A 156 -3.97 -3.50 -6.96
C VAL A 156 -4.10 -3.95 -8.41
N PHE A 157 -5.32 -4.18 -8.86
CA PHE A 157 -5.63 -4.41 -10.26
C PHE A 157 -5.93 -3.09 -10.97
N LEU A 158 -5.40 -2.93 -12.18
CA LEU A 158 -5.75 -1.85 -13.08
C LEU A 158 -6.73 -2.35 -14.15
N ASP A 159 -7.63 -1.47 -14.56
CA ASP A 159 -8.52 -1.62 -15.71
C ASP A 159 -9.68 -2.63 -15.54
N THR A 160 -9.67 -3.49 -14.53
CA THR A 160 -10.75 -4.48 -14.35
C THR A 160 -11.03 -4.71 -12.88
N ARG A 161 -12.34 -4.82 -12.57
CA ARG A 161 -12.79 -5.15 -11.23
C ARG A 161 -12.92 -6.65 -11.06
N GLU A 162 -12.15 -7.22 -10.14
CA GLU A 162 -12.23 -8.62 -9.75
C GLU A 162 -12.32 -8.74 -8.23
N GLU A 163 -13.27 -9.53 -7.72
CA GLU A 163 -13.48 -9.71 -6.29
C GLU A 163 -12.55 -10.80 -5.74
N LEU A 164 -11.51 -10.37 -5.04
CA LEU A 164 -10.58 -11.23 -4.35
C LEU A 164 -10.15 -10.57 -3.03
N GLU A 165 -9.92 -11.39 -2.00
CA GLU A 165 -9.50 -10.91 -0.69
C GLU A 165 -8.16 -10.16 -0.78
N ASN A 166 -8.06 -9.02 -0.08
CA ASN A 166 -6.91 -8.11 -0.09
C ASN A 166 -6.50 -7.62 -1.49
N CYS A 167 -7.46 -7.56 -2.41
CA CYS A 167 -7.29 -7.00 -3.74
C CYS A 167 -8.14 -5.74 -3.90
N TYR A 168 -7.56 -4.76 -4.55
CA TYR A 168 -8.15 -3.44 -4.82
C TYR A 168 -8.15 -3.20 -6.32
N PHE A 169 -8.94 -2.25 -6.80
CA PHE A 169 -9.00 -1.92 -8.23
C PHE A 169 -9.11 -0.41 -8.45
N ILE A 170 -8.53 0.00 -9.54
CA ILE A 170 -8.52 1.37 -10.02
C ILE A 170 -8.96 1.37 -11.50
#